data_52408c31bffbc9b80e54d6f1d046f2ff
#
_entry.id   52408c31bffbc9b80e54d6f1d046f2ff
#
_cell.length_a   1.000
_cell.length_b   1.000
_cell.length_c   1.000
_cell.angle_alpha   90.00
_cell.angle_beta   90.00
_cell.angle_gamma   90.00
#
_symmetry.space_group_name_H-M   'P 1'
#
loop_
_entity.id
_entity.type
_entity.pdbx_description
1 polymer ?
#
loop_
_entity_poly.entity_id
_entity_poly.type
_entity_poly.pdbx_seq_one_letter_code
_entity_poly.pdbx_strand_id
1 'polypeptide(L)'
;NVEVYAMLAQLKRDKSKNPDMLTILCGCMMQEPEVIERIKKSYRNVDIIFGTHNIFKLAELLAMRLFDQDAKRMIIDIWKDTTEIVEELPNSRKYSFKGGVNIMFGCNNFCSYCIVPYVRGRERSREPEDIIEEMKGMVADGVVEVMLLGQNVNSYGKTLEHPISFAQLLRQVEQIEGLERIRFMTSHPKDLSDELIEVMSQSDKICKHLHLPLQSGS
;
A
#
# COMPACT_ATOMS: atom_id res chain seq x y z
N ASN A 1 12.59 -5.87 10.72
CA ASN A 1 11.94 -6.22 12.01
C ASN A 1 12.71 -5.68 13.24
N VAL A 2 14.04 -5.59 13.19
CA VAL A 2 14.86 -5.11 14.33
C VAL A 2 14.51 -3.66 14.69
N GLU A 3 14.36 -2.80 13.69
CA GLU A 3 14.04 -1.38 13.88
C GLU A 3 12.67 -1.17 14.56
N VAL A 4 11.67 -1.96 14.18
CA VAL A 4 10.32 -1.89 14.79
C VAL A 4 10.39 -2.22 16.28
N TYR A 5 11.11 -3.27 16.66
CA TYR A 5 11.25 -3.65 18.06
C TYR A 5 12.05 -2.60 18.86
N ALA A 6 13.08 -2.02 18.26
CA ALA A 6 13.83 -0.92 18.88
C ALA A 6 12.93 0.31 19.11
N MET A 7 12.11 0.67 18.13
CA MET A 7 11.13 1.75 18.24
C MET A 7 10.11 1.46 19.34
N LEU A 8 9.58 0.26 19.42
CA LEU A 8 8.62 -0.13 20.48
C LEU A 8 9.23 -0.01 21.89
N ALA A 9 10.52 -0.34 22.03
CA ALA A 9 11.22 -0.18 23.29
C ALA A 9 11.41 1.31 23.66
N GLN A 10 11.62 2.17 22.66
CA GLN A 10 11.67 3.63 22.86
C GLN A 10 10.29 4.17 23.26
N LEU A 11 9.24 3.81 22.51
CA LEU A 11 7.87 4.24 22.78
C LEU A 11 7.38 3.80 24.16
N LYS A 12 7.87 2.67 24.68
CA LYS A 12 7.59 2.26 26.07
C LYS A 12 8.12 3.28 27.09
N ARG A 13 9.33 3.81 26.87
CA ARG A 13 9.91 4.86 27.73
C ARG A 13 9.15 6.18 27.61
N ASP A 14 8.74 6.53 26.39
CA ASP A 14 8.00 7.76 26.15
C ASP A 14 6.60 7.70 26.76
N LYS A 15 5.92 6.56 26.64
CA LYS A 15 4.61 6.33 27.27
C LYS A 15 4.68 6.34 28.79
N SER A 16 5.80 5.96 29.41
CA SER A 16 5.95 6.06 30.87
C SER A 16 6.01 7.52 31.35
N LYS A 17 6.40 8.46 30.48
CA LYS A 17 6.40 9.92 30.74
C LYS A 17 5.08 10.58 30.35
N ASN A 18 4.38 10.01 29.40
CA ASN A 18 3.07 10.44 28.93
C ASN A 18 2.10 9.25 28.88
N PRO A 19 1.41 8.94 30.00
CA PRO A 19 0.52 7.78 30.09
C PRO A 19 -0.65 7.77 29.10
N ASP A 20 -1.08 8.96 28.65
CA ASP A 20 -2.19 9.12 27.71
C ASP A 20 -1.77 8.87 26.25
N MET A 21 -0.47 8.67 26.00
CA MET A 21 0.04 8.36 24.66
C MET A 21 -0.45 7.01 24.18
N LEU A 22 -1.08 6.96 23.01
CA LEU A 22 -1.47 5.71 22.35
C LEU A 22 -0.35 5.22 21.42
N THR A 23 -0.06 3.93 21.49
CA THR A 23 0.88 3.25 20.60
C THR A 23 0.10 2.29 19.69
N ILE A 24 0.18 2.56 18.39
CA ILE A 24 -0.55 1.81 17.36
C ILE A 24 0.44 1.14 16.42
N LEU A 25 0.23 -0.13 16.13
CA LEU A 25 1.00 -0.89 15.15
C LEU A 25 0.12 -1.35 14.00
N CYS A 26 0.56 -1.06 12.78
CA CYS A 26 -0.11 -1.55 11.58
C CYS A 26 0.90 -1.98 10.51
N GLY A 27 0.40 -2.68 9.52
CA GLY A 27 1.17 -3.04 8.32
C GLY A 27 1.47 -4.54 8.17
N CYS A 28 2.25 -4.88 7.15
CA CYS A 28 2.48 -6.27 6.72
C CYS A 28 3.01 -7.18 7.83
N MET A 29 3.89 -6.66 8.69
CA MET A 29 4.47 -7.42 9.79
C MET A 29 3.41 -7.91 10.79
N MET A 30 2.27 -7.21 10.88
CA MET A 30 1.16 -7.57 11.76
C MET A 30 0.28 -8.69 11.19
N GLN A 31 0.54 -9.16 9.98
CA GLN A 31 -0.10 -10.35 9.41
C GLN A 31 0.57 -11.66 9.87
N GLU A 32 1.75 -11.59 10.48
CA GLU A 32 2.52 -12.75 10.94
C GLU A 32 2.10 -13.15 12.37
N PRO A 33 1.51 -14.35 12.59
CA PRO A 33 1.03 -14.78 13.91
C PRO A 33 2.11 -14.79 14.99
N GLU A 34 3.34 -15.22 14.64
CA GLU A 34 4.47 -15.28 15.57
C GLU A 34 4.88 -13.88 16.07
N VAL A 35 4.81 -12.88 15.18
CA VAL A 35 5.09 -11.48 15.52
C VAL A 35 4.05 -10.96 16.51
N ILE A 36 2.76 -11.22 16.25
CA ILE A 36 1.68 -10.83 17.14
C ILE A 36 1.86 -11.43 18.55
N GLU A 37 2.12 -12.73 18.63
CA GLU A 37 2.33 -13.38 19.92
C GLU A 37 3.56 -12.82 20.67
N ARG A 38 4.62 -12.50 19.96
CA ARG A 38 5.78 -11.82 20.54
C ARG A 38 5.43 -10.44 21.08
N ILE A 39 4.65 -9.66 20.33
CA ILE A 39 4.22 -8.33 20.77
C ILE A 39 3.34 -8.42 21.99
N LYS A 40 2.34 -9.29 22.00
CA LYS A 40 1.47 -9.54 23.17
C LYS A 40 2.26 -9.85 24.45
N LYS A 41 3.30 -10.66 24.34
CA LYS A 41 4.12 -11.08 25.48
C LYS A 41 5.06 -9.99 25.98
N SER A 42 5.70 -9.25 25.04
CA SER A 42 6.88 -8.42 25.36
C SER A 42 6.60 -6.92 25.34
N TYR A 43 5.53 -6.47 24.67
CA TYR A 43 5.27 -5.04 24.40
C TYR A 43 3.87 -4.61 24.82
N ARG A 44 3.59 -4.71 26.13
CA ARG A 44 2.29 -4.35 26.73
C ARG A 44 1.95 -2.85 26.64
N ASN A 45 2.87 -2.03 26.16
CA ASN A 45 2.68 -0.61 25.89
C ASN A 45 1.97 -0.35 24.55
N VAL A 46 1.73 -1.36 23.73
CA VAL A 46 0.96 -1.24 22.49
C VAL A 46 -0.53 -1.29 22.81
N ASP A 47 -1.29 -0.35 22.27
CA ASP A 47 -2.73 -0.21 22.51
C ASP A 47 -3.56 -0.86 21.40
N ILE A 48 -3.16 -0.70 20.15
CA ILE A 48 -3.90 -1.18 18.99
C ILE A 48 -2.94 -1.86 18.00
N ILE A 49 -3.34 -3.01 17.49
CA ILE A 49 -2.66 -3.73 16.40
C ILE A 49 -3.69 -4.05 15.32
N PHE A 50 -3.39 -3.69 14.07
CA PHE A 50 -4.22 -4.09 12.93
C PHE A 50 -3.37 -4.38 11.69
N GLY A 51 -3.96 -5.13 10.74
CA GLY A 51 -3.27 -5.60 9.55
C GLY A 51 -3.26 -4.58 8.42
N THR A 52 -2.82 -5.06 7.24
CA THR A 52 -2.80 -4.26 6.01
C THR A 52 -4.16 -4.17 5.33
N HIS A 53 -5.03 -5.14 5.59
CA HIS A 53 -6.31 -5.27 4.91
C HIS A 53 -7.41 -4.37 5.49
N ASN A 54 -7.24 -3.92 6.71
CA ASN A 54 -8.23 -3.13 7.45
C ASN A 54 -7.70 -1.78 7.95
N ILE A 55 -6.78 -1.17 7.20
CA ILE A 55 -6.19 0.13 7.57
C ILE A 55 -7.24 1.24 7.67
N PHE A 56 -8.32 1.16 6.91
CA PHE A 56 -9.44 2.10 6.94
C PHE A 56 -10.22 2.10 8.28
N LYS A 57 -10.08 1.05 9.09
CA LYS A 57 -10.70 0.96 10.41
C LYS A 57 -9.98 1.73 11.52
N LEU A 58 -8.91 2.44 11.21
CA LEU A 58 -8.12 3.16 12.22
C LEU A 58 -8.99 4.07 13.11
N ALA A 59 -9.91 4.83 12.52
CA ALA A 59 -10.78 5.74 13.27
C ALA A 59 -11.72 4.98 14.22
N GLU A 60 -12.30 3.86 13.77
CA GLU A 60 -13.15 3.00 14.58
C GLU A 60 -12.36 2.40 15.75
N LEU A 61 -11.18 1.83 15.49
CA LEU A 61 -10.32 1.24 16.51
C LEU A 61 -9.84 2.26 17.55
N LEU A 62 -9.56 3.49 17.11
CA LEU A 62 -9.25 4.61 18.00
C LEU A 62 -10.45 4.98 18.88
N ALA A 63 -11.64 5.08 18.30
CA ALA A 63 -12.86 5.37 19.05
C ALA A 63 -13.13 4.28 20.11
N MET A 64 -13.01 3.01 19.74
CA MET A 64 -13.12 1.90 20.70
C MET A 64 -12.11 2.06 21.84
N ARG A 65 -10.85 2.38 21.54
CA ARG A 65 -9.80 2.50 22.57
C ARG A 65 -10.00 3.69 23.49
N LEU A 66 -10.58 4.80 22.99
CA LEU A 66 -10.75 6.04 23.75
C LEU A 66 -12.06 6.09 24.55
N PHE A 67 -13.13 5.51 24.04
CA PHE A 67 -14.47 5.69 24.58
C PHE A 67 -15.07 4.42 25.22
N ASP A 68 -14.50 3.23 24.93
CA ASP A 68 -14.93 2.01 25.59
C ASP A 68 -14.21 1.85 26.93
N GLN A 69 -14.97 1.92 28.02
CA GLN A 69 -14.46 1.79 29.39
C GLN A 69 -13.88 0.39 29.69
N ASP A 70 -14.30 -0.63 28.94
CA ASP A 70 -13.79 -1.99 29.06
C ASP A 70 -12.52 -2.25 28.24
N ALA A 71 -12.13 -1.35 27.36
CA ALA A 71 -10.97 -1.47 26.49
C ALA A 71 -9.61 -1.27 27.21
N LYS A 72 -9.46 -1.88 28.42
CA LYS A 72 -8.18 -1.88 29.16
C LYS A 72 -7.10 -2.78 28.56
N ARG A 73 -7.45 -3.57 27.55
CA ARG A 73 -6.55 -4.51 26.87
C ARG A 73 -6.17 -4.00 25.49
N MET A 74 -5.03 -4.50 24.99
CA MET A 74 -4.59 -4.30 23.61
C MET A 74 -5.69 -4.76 22.65
N ILE A 75 -6.13 -3.85 21.76
CA ILE A 75 -7.08 -4.18 20.69
C ILE A 75 -6.28 -4.82 19.54
N ILE A 76 -6.73 -5.96 19.05
CA ILE A 76 -6.11 -6.65 17.93
C ILE A 76 -7.20 -6.98 16.91
N ASP A 77 -7.12 -6.33 15.75
CA ASP A 77 -8.03 -6.54 14.63
C ASP A 77 -7.23 -6.82 13.35
N ILE A 78 -7.06 -8.08 13.01
CA ILE A 78 -6.25 -8.50 11.87
C ILE A 78 -7.10 -9.35 10.93
N TRP A 79 -7.34 -8.82 9.77
CA TRP A 79 -8.01 -9.56 8.72
C TRP A 79 -6.99 -10.41 7.96
N LYS A 80 -7.25 -11.70 7.88
CA LYS A 80 -6.34 -12.65 7.21
C LYS A 80 -6.37 -12.49 5.70
N ASP A 81 -7.52 -12.13 5.14
CA ASP A 81 -7.73 -11.92 3.72
C ASP A 81 -8.88 -10.94 3.50
N THR A 82 -8.92 -10.33 2.34
CA THR A 82 -10.01 -9.48 1.88
C THR A 82 -10.04 -9.42 0.36
N THR A 83 -11.24 -9.38 -0.20
CA THR A 83 -11.49 -9.04 -1.60
C THR A 83 -11.79 -7.55 -1.78
N GLU A 84 -12.07 -6.85 -0.68
CA GLU A 84 -12.46 -5.44 -0.70
C GLU A 84 -11.28 -4.54 -1.01
N ILE A 85 -11.53 -3.52 -1.79
CA ILE A 85 -10.69 -2.35 -2.00
C ILE A 85 -11.48 -1.16 -1.49
N VAL A 86 -10.92 -0.44 -0.53
CA VAL A 86 -11.56 0.75 0.03
C VAL A 86 -10.99 1.97 -0.67
N GLU A 87 -11.86 2.71 -1.33
CA GLU A 87 -11.55 3.93 -2.05
C GLU A 87 -11.70 5.17 -1.14
N GLU A 88 -11.32 6.33 -1.64
CA GLU A 88 -11.51 7.65 -1.00
C GLU A 88 -10.93 7.80 0.41
N LEU A 89 -9.88 7.04 0.72
CA LEU A 89 -9.22 7.19 2.01
C LEU A 89 -8.47 8.55 2.09
N PRO A 90 -8.55 9.24 3.24
CA PRO A 90 -7.83 10.50 3.43
C PRO A 90 -6.34 10.32 3.16
N ASN A 91 -5.79 11.17 2.31
CA ASN A 91 -4.38 11.13 1.93
C ASN A 91 -3.68 12.44 2.32
N SER A 92 -2.54 12.32 3.00
CA SER A 92 -1.66 13.44 3.31
C SER A 92 -0.38 13.33 2.49
N ARG A 93 -0.22 14.25 1.53
CA ARG A 93 0.95 14.28 0.65
C ARG A 93 2.09 15.06 1.29
N LYS A 94 3.31 14.50 1.21
CA LYS A 94 4.53 15.19 1.64
C LYS A 94 4.89 16.38 0.74
N TYR A 95 4.52 16.31 -0.54
CA TYR A 95 4.81 17.31 -1.56
C TYR A 95 3.50 17.74 -2.23
N SER A 96 3.35 19.04 -2.51
CA SER A 96 2.16 19.57 -3.17
C SER A 96 2.10 19.16 -4.65
N PHE A 97 3.25 19.03 -5.30
CA PHE A 97 3.36 18.80 -6.75
C PHE A 97 3.42 17.33 -7.17
N LYS A 98 3.55 16.39 -6.23
CA LYS A 98 3.61 14.94 -6.54
C LYS A 98 2.89 14.08 -5.52
N GLY A 99 2.36 12.95 -5.99
CA GLY A 99 1.69 11.98 -5.14
C GLY A 99 1.83 10.54 -5.62
N GLY A 100 1.46 9.62 -4.76
CA GLY A 100 1.41 8.20 -5.06
C GLY A 100 -0.03 7.71 -5.15
N VAL A 101 -0.31 6.84 -6.13
CA VAL A 101 -1.62 6.21 -6.32
C VAL A 101 -1.43 4.71 -6.34
N ASN A 102 -2.07 4.01 -5.41
CA ASN A 102 -2.12 2.56 -5.46
C ASN A 102 -3.07 2.14 -6.58
N ILE A 103 -2.58 1.34 -7.52
CA ILE A 103 -3.40 0.82 -8.64
C ILE A 103 -3.82 -0.63 -8.40
N MET A 104 -3.15 -1.32 -7.48
CA MET A 104 -3.40 -2.71 -7.16
C MET A 104 -2.83 -3.10 -5.80
N PHE A 105 -3.32 -4.18 -5.24
CA PHE A 105 -2.89 -4.76 -3.97
C PHE A 105 -2.60 -6.25 -4.15
N GLY A 106 -1.70 -6.81 -3.32
CA GLY A 106 -1.37 -8.22 -3.33
C GLY A 106 -0.49 -8.63 -4.51
N CYS A 107 -0.15 -9.92 -4.58
CA CYS A 107 0.67 -10.47 -5.66
C CYS A 107 0.44 -11.98 -5.80
N ASN A 108 0.30 -12.47 -7.03
CA ASN A 108 0.09 -13.87 -7.35
C ASN A 108 1.36 -14.62 -7.82
N ASN A 109 2.54 -13.97 -7.78
CA ASN A 109 3.77 -14.60 -8.30
C ASN A 109 4.34 -15.68 -7.39
N PHE A 110 4.12 -15.64 -6.06
CA PHE A 110 4.62 -16.62 -5.10
C PHE A 110 6.10 -16.98 -5.29
N CYS A 111 6.94 -15.99 -5.54
CA CYS A 111 8.39 -16.18 -5.60
C CYS A 111 8.89 -16.82 -4.31
N SER A 112 9.80 -17.79 -4.40
CA SER A 112 10.21 -18.68 -3.31
C SER A 112 10.72 -17.99 -2.04
N TYR A 113 11.24 -16.77 -2.16
CA TYR A 113 11.77 -15.97 -1.04
C TYR A 113 10.79 -14.86 -0.57
N CYS A 114 9.62 -14.71 -1.23
CA CYS A 114 8.77 -13.53 -1.06
C CYS A 114 7.61 -13.77 -0.09
N ILE A 115 7.52 -12.93 0.93
CA ILE A 115 6.44 -12.96 1.92
C ILE A 115 5.15 -12.25 1.44
N VAL A 116 5.22 -11.45 0.37
CA VAL A 116 4.13 -10.56 -0.06
C VAL A 116 2.79 -11.27 -0.25
N PRO A 117 2.68 -12.42 -0.95
CA PRO A 117 1.39 -13.11 -1.11
C PRO A 117 0.72 -13.51 0.22
N TYR A 118 1.52 -13.74 1.25
CA TYR A 118 1.05 -14.17 2.57
C TYR A 118 0.61 -13.01 3.47
N VAL A 119 1.18 -11.81 3.27
CA VAL A 119 0.90 -10.64 4.11
C VAL A 119 0.10 -9.55 3.40
N ARG A 120 0.00 -9.60 2.08
CA ARG A 120 -0.78 -8.67 1.24
C ARG A 120 -1.94 -9.35 0.51
N GLY A 121 -1.99 -10.68 0.59
CA GLY A 121 -3.02 -11.49 -0.05
C GLY A 121 -2.86 -11.61 -1.56
N ARG A 122 -3.90 -12.12 -2.20
CA ARG A 122 -4.00 -12.27 -3.65
C ARG A 122 -4.06 -10.90 -4.33
N GLU A 123 -3.66 -10.90 -5.59
CA GLU A 123 -3.70 -9.72 -6.44
C GLU A 123 -5.15 -9.22 -6.62
N ARG A 124 -5.33 -7.92 -6.46
CA ARG A 124 -6.59 -7.19 -6.69
C ARG A 124 -6.25 -5.88 -7.36
N SER A 125 -6.75 -5.69 -8.56
CA SER A 125 -6.62 -4.43 -9.31
C SER A 125 -7.78 -3.51 -8.97
N ARG A 126 -7.51 -2.21 -8.85
CA ARG A 126 -8.55 -1.18 -8.76
C ARG A 126 -9.12 -0.93 -10.15
N GLU A 127 -10.38 -0.52 -10.20
CA GLU A 127 -11.00 -0.13 -11.46
C GLU A 127 -10.28 1.08 -12.07
N PRO A 128 -10.10 1.12 -13.41
CA PRO A 128 -9.43 2.24 -14.08
C PRO A 128 -10.09 3.59 -13.82
N GLU A 129 -11.42 3.60 -13.75
CA GLU A 129 -12.22 4.80 -13.54
C GLU A 129 -11.91 5.43 -12.18
N ASP A 130 -11.83 4.63 -11.10
CA ASP A 130 -11.53 5.09 -9.75
C ASP A 130 -10.10 5.66 -9.65
N ILE A 131 -9.14 4.98 -10.30
CA ILE A 131 -7.76 5.46 -10.39
C ILE A 131 -7.69 6.82 -11.10
N ILE A 132 -8.36 6.95 -12.23
CA ILE A 132 -8.36 8.17 -13.05
C ILE A 132 -9.04 9.31 -12.29
N GLU A 133 -10.14 9.05 -11.60
CA GLU A 133 -10.86 10.05 -10.80
C GLU A 133 -9.99 10.55 -9.63
N GLU A 134 -9.36 9.65 -8.87
CA GLU A 134 -8.40 10.02 -7.84
C GLU A 134 -7.29 10.92 -8.41
N MET A 135 -6.71 10.52 -9.54
CA MET A 135 -5.64 11.28 -10.19
C MET A 135 -6.09 12.66 -10.68
N LYS A 136 -7.29 12.79 -11.24
CA LYS A 136 -7.88 14.08 -11.62
C LYS A 136 -8.06 14.98 -10.41
N GLY A 137 -8.55 14.44 -9.30
CA GLY A 137 -8.65 15.17 -8.04
C GLY A 137 -7.29 15.67 -7.55
N MET A 138 -6.25 14.84 -7.63
CA MET A 138 -4.88 15.23 -7.27
C MET A 138 -4.34 16.34 -8.18
N VAL A 139 -4.59 16.26 -9.49
CA VAL A 139 -4.17 17.29 -10.45
C VAL A 139 -4.90 18.60 -10.19
N ALA A 140 -6.19 18.57 -9.86
CA ALA A 140 -6.93 19.76 -9.47
C ALA A 140 -6.35 20.43 -8.20
N ASP A 141 -5.74 19.65 -7.31
CA ASP A 141 -4.98 20.13 -6.14
C ASP A 141 -3.53 20.56 -6.44
N GLY A 142 -3.12 20.60 -7.71
CA GLY A 142 -1.80 21.07 -8.17
C GLY A 142 -0.74 19.98 -8.29
N VAL A 143 -1.09 18.71 -8.24
CA VAL A 143 -0.16 17.60 -8.52
C VAL A 143 0.11 17.52 -10.02
N VAL A 144 1.38 17.51 -10.41
CA VAL A 144 1.83 17.37 -11.81
C VAL A 144 2.61 16.06 -12.05
N GLU A 145 3.03 15.38 -10.99
CA GLU A 145 3.74 14.09 -11.06
C GLU A 145 3.05 13.03 -10.20
N VAL A 146 2.75 11.88 -10.79
CA VAL A 146 2.21 10.73 -10.05
C VAL A 146 3.14 9.52 -10.12
N MET A 147 3.15 8.76 -9.02
CA MET A 147 3.80 7.46 -8.91
C MET A 147 2.72 6.39 -8.76
N LEU A 148 2.56 5.53 -9.76
CA LEU A 148 1.69 4.37 -9.69
C LEU A 148 2.34 3.28 -8.85
N LEU A 149 1.62 2.78 -7.87
CA LEU A 149 2.12 1.88 -6.83
C LEU A 149 1.35 0.55 -6.84
N GLY A 150 2.08 -0.52 -6.60
CA GLY A 150 1.55 -1.87 -6.45
C GLY A 150 2.67 -2.83 -6.07
N GLN A 151 2.35 -4.10 -5.85
CA GLN A 151 3.35 -5.14 -5.57
C GLN A 151 3.98 -5.72 -6.83
N ASN A 152 3.26 -5.64 -7.97
CA ASN A 152 3.73 -5.97 -9.31
C ASN A 152 2.86 -5.22 -10.33
N VAL A 153 3.20 -3.97 -10.60
CA VAL A 153 2.35 -3.08 -11.43
C VAL A 153 2.15 -3.59 -12.86
N ASN A 154 3.09 -4.37 -13.40
CA ASN A 154 2.96 -4.92 -14.76
C ASN A 154 1.82 -5.95 -14.88
N SER A 155 1.39 -6.56 -13.77
CA SER A 155 0.28 -7.52 -13.79
C SER A 155 -1.09 -6.87 -13.61
N TYR A 156 -1.13 -5.55 -13.44
CA TYR A 156 -2.38 -4.80 -13.27
C TYR A 156 -3.43 -5.19 -14.32
N GLY A 157 -4.67 -5.21 -13.87
CA GLY A 157 -5.86 -5.39 -14.68
C GLY A 157 -6.27 -6.87 -14.92
N LYS A 158 -5.42 -7.84 -14.57
CA LYS A 158 -5.72 -9.27 -14.76
C LYS A 158 -6.89 -9.76 -13.89
N THR A 159 -7.20 -9.06 -12.81
CA THR A 159 -8.25 -9.43 -11.84
C THR A 159 -9.52 -8.61 -11.95
N LEU A 160 -9.58 -7.70 -12.91
CA LEU A 160 -10.78 -6.92 -13.22
C LEU A 160 -11.85 -7.79 -13.88
N GLU A 161 -13.11 -7.43 -13.74
CA GLU A 161 -14.21 -8.08 -14.45
C GLU A 161 -14.03 -7.99 -15.97
N HIS A 162 -13.56 -6.82 -16.44
CA HIS A 162 -13.14 -6.58 -17.81
C HIS A 162 -11.63 -6.36 -17.85
N PRO A 163 -10.81 -7.43 -18.04
CA PRO A 163 -9.37 -7.32 -17.96
C PRO A 163 -8.79 -6.34 -18.97
N ILE A 164 -7.88 -5.47 -18.50
CA ILE A 164 -7.07 -4.60 -19.33
C ILE A 164 -5.59 -4.78 -18.98
N SER A 165 -4.69 -4.36 -19.87
CA SER A 165 -3.26 -4.38 -19.58
C SER A 165 -2.82 -3.12 -18.81
N PHE A 166 -1.69 -3.22 -18.11
CA PHE A 166 -1.06 -2.05 -17.50
C PHE A 166 -0.71 -0.96 -18.54
N ALA A 167 -0.33 -1.38 -19.73
CA ALA A 167 -0.09 -0.47 -20.84
C ALA A 167 -1.36 0.31 -21.26
N GLN A 168 -2.51 -0.38 -21.27
CA GLN A 168 -3.80 0.27 -21.54
C GLN A 168 -4.19 1.26 -20.45
N LEU A 169 -3.97 0.94 -19.18
CA LEU A 169 -4.15 1.91 -18.09
C LEU A 169 -3.24 3.14 -18.29
N LEU A 170 -1.97 2.95 -18.60
CA LEU A 170 -1.03 4.06 -18.83
C LEU A 170 -1.49 4.99 -19.96
N ARG A 171 -2.03 4.44 -21.06
CA ARG A 171 -2.61 5.24 -22.14
C ARG A 171 -3.80 6.09 -21.70
N GLN A 172 -4.63 5.59 -20.77
CA GLN A 172 -5.75 6.35 -20.23
C GLN A 172 -5.27 7.44 -19.27
N VAL A 173 -4.33 7.10 -18.37
CA VAL A 173 -3.74 8.04 -17.41
C VAL A 173 -3.00 9.19 -18.11
N GLU A 174 -2.35 8.91 -19.24
CA GLU A 174 -1.62 9.91 -20.03
C GLU A 174 -2.56 11.01 -20.57
N GLN A 175 -3.85 10.71 -20.76
CA GLN A 175 -4.83 11.68 -21.24
C GLN A 175 -5.27 12.69 -20.16
N ILE A 176 -4.86 12.51 -18.90
CA ILE A 176 -5.22 13.44 -17.84
C ILE A 176 -4.55 14.79 -18.08
N GLU A 177 -5.37 15.81 -18.29
CA GLU A 177 -4.93 17.18 -18.52
C GLU A 177 -4.29 17.75 -17.24
N GLY A 178 -3.17 18.49 -17.36
CA GLY A 178 -2.41 19.00 -16.22
C GLY A 178 -1.43 18.00 -15.57
N LEU A 179 -1.53 16.71 -15.88
CA LEU A 179 -0.53 15.73 -15.47
C LEU A 179 0.66 15.79 -16.44
N GLU A 180 1.86 16.01 -15.90
CA GLU A 180 3.09 16.16 -16.70
C GLU A 180 4.00 14.94 -16.65
N ARG A 181 3.93 14.18 -15.53
CA ARG A 181 4.86 13.07 -15.33
C ARG A 181 4.21 11.87 -14.64
N ILE A 182 4.43 10.71 -15.26
CA ILE A 182 3.95 9.42 -14.77
C ILE A 182 5.16 8.53 -14.47
N ARG A 183 5.20 8.02 -13.25
CA ARG A 183 6.16 7.03 -12.81
C ARG A 183 5.46 5.79 -12.29
N PHE A 184 6.14 4.67 -12.29
CA PHE A 184 5.68 3.47 -11.63
C PHE A 184 6.86 2.69 -11.04
N MET A 185 6.58 1.88 -10.04
CA MET A 185 7.58 1.06 -9.34
C MET A 185 7.09 -0.37 -9.18
N THR A 186 8.04 -1.25 -8.90
CA THR A 186 7.76 -2.65 -8.54
C THR A 186 7.20 -3.44 -9.72
N SER A 187 8.04 -3.58 -10.74
CA SER A 187 7.78 -4.43 -11.90
C SER A 187 8.39 -5.82 -11.72
N HIS A 188 7.84 -6.83 -12.36
CA HIS A 188 8.39 -8.17 -12.40
C HIS A 188 8.78 -8.54 -13.85
N PRO A 189 9.97 -9.11 -14.10
CA PRO A 189 10.45 -9.42 -15.47
C PRO A 189 9.48 -10.28 -16.29
N LYS A 190 8.83 -11.24 -15.64
CA LYS A 190 7.85 -12.13 -16.26
C LYS A 190 6.66 -11.41 -16.90
N ASP A 191 6.27 -10.26 -16.33
CA ASP A 191 5.08 -9.52 -16.73
C ASP A 191 5.44 -8.27 -17.57
N LEU A 192 6.71 -8.11 -17.97
CA LEU A 192 7.13 -7.06 -18.90
C LEU A 192 6.69 -7.43 -20.32
N SER A 193 5.76 -6.64 -20.88
CA SER A 193 5.23 -6.85 -22.23
C SER A 193 5.82 -5.88 -23.25
N ASP A 194 5.85 -6.30 -24.53
CA ASP A 194 6.24 -5.43 -25.64
C ASP A 194 5.32 -4.20 -25.74
N GLU A 195 4.02 -4.38 -25.46
CA GLU A 195 3.05 -3.27 -25.41
C GLU A 195 3.46 -2.20 -24.38
N LEU A 196 3.91 -2.62 -23.19
CA LEU A 196 4.37 -1.68 -22.16
C LEU A 196 5.63 -0.93 -22.64
N ILE A 197 6.58 -1.61 -23.26
CA ILE A 197 7.79 -1.01 -23.81
C ILE A 197 7.43 0.00 -24.88
N GLU A 198 6.49 -0.34 -25.76
CA GLU A 198 6.01 0.56 -26.82
C GLU A 198 5.38 1.82 -26.24
N VAL A 199 4.43 1.68 -25.30
CA VAL A 199 3.78 2.82 -24.64
C VAL A 199 4.81 3.72 -23.96
N MET A 200 5.76 3.14 -23.24
CA MET A 200 6.84 3.90 -22.62
C MET A 200 7.70 4.63 -23.65
N SER A 201 7.96 4.02 -24.81
CA SER A 201 8.80 4.63 -25.85
C SER A 201 8.14 5.84 -26.51
N GLN A 202 6.82 5.77 -26.70
CA GLN A 202 6.03 6.76 -27.45
C GLN A 202 5.57 7.94 -26.58
N SER A 203 5.41 7.74 -25.26
CA SER A 203 4.87 8.75 -24.35
C SER A 203 5.90 9.82 -23.98
N ASP A 204 5.46 11.07 -23.93
CA ASP A 204 6.26 12.18 -23.40
C ASP A 204 6.07 12.37 -21.89
N LYS A 205 5.00 11.83 -21.30
CA LYS A 205 4.70 11.94 -19.87
C LYS A 205 5.26 10.78 -19.04
N ILE A 206 5.36 9.58 -19.62
CA ILE A 206 5.86 8.40 -18.90
C ILE A 206 7.39 8.45 -18.81
N CYS A 207 7.91 8.45 -17.59
CA CYS A 207 9.35 8.44 -17.36
C CYS A 207 10.01 7.19 -17.97
N LYS A 208 11.11 7.39 -18.71
CA LYS A 208 11.91 6.31 -19.29
C LYS A 208 12.76 5.61 -18.25
N HIS A 209 12.11 5.21 -17.15
CA HIS A 209 12.73 4.52 -16.01
C HIS A 209 11.89 3.33 -15.60
N LEU A 210 12.51 2.15 -15.59
CA LEU A 210 11.86 0.89 -15.21
C LEU A 210 12.59 0.29 -14.01
N HIS A 211 11.87 0.16 -12.89
CA HIS A 211 12.33 -0.61 -11.74
C HIS A 211 11.98 -2.08 -11.95
N LEU A 212 12.94 -2.85 -12.44
CA LEU A 212 12.78 -4.27 -12.80
C LEU A 212 13.80 -5.14 -12.04
N PRO A 213 13.49 -5.58 -10.82
CA PRO A 213 14.41 -6.40 -10.03
C PRO A 213 14.68 -7.75 -10.71
N LEU A 214 15.93 -7.99 -11.08
CA LEU A 214 16.34 -9.23 -11.75
C LEU A 214 16.49 -10.40 -10.75
N GLN A 215 16.78 -10.12 -9.48
CA GLN A 215 16.94 -11.03 -8.35
C GLN A 215 18.17 -11.96 -8.42
N SER A 216 18.45 -12.58 -9.58
CA SER A 216 19.62 -13.43 -9.83
C SER A 216 20.11 -13.24 -11.26
N GLY A 217 21.42 -13.35 -11.46
CA GLY A 217 22.08 -13.33 -12.77
C GLY A 217 22.45 -14.72 -13.30
N SER A 218 22.00 -15.78 -12.63
CA SER A 218 22.27 -17.18 -13.01
C SER A 218 20.98 -17.92 -13.32
#